data_27eeacfe08258b8bc0ed45e0a9eabeee
#
_entry.id   27eeacfe08258b8bc0ed45e0a9eabeee
#
_cell.length_a   1.000
_cell.length_b   1.000
_cell.length_c   1.000
_cell.angle_alpha   90.00
_cell.angle_beta   90.00
_cell.angle_gamma   90.00
#
_symmetry.space_group_name_H-M   'P 1'
#
loop_
_entity.id
_entity.type
_entity.pdbx_description
1 polymer ?
#
loop_
_entity_poly.entity_id
_entity_poly.type
_entity_poly.pdbx_seq_one_letter_code
_entity_poly.pdbx_strand_id
1 'polypeptide(L)'
;MSQPNVLFVMTDQQRADTIASLGNHSIYTPNLDRLVARGVSFVNAYSQTPVCVAARYAVRTGRDPLLTRVFSNGQVPPAVDQAEQMTDRCGSYLGQTMQGLGYRSFGIGKFHSQPWDEDLGYDVHLRSEEILADPQRRAGDAYGAHIAEHAPAYDFIEGLHGERTEMYYMPQMSPMPAEHTVEGWAADRAVEQIERTDDERPFFGFVSFIGPHPPLAPPIPFNRLYDPDLMASPVSGDPAVDHADEQIPHMNYGVWAEDVSDSQARVLKTRYYGEITYIDDCLGRILDAVEARPDADNTVICFFADHGDHLGDHQAWQKESFFEA
;
A
#
# COMPACT_ATOMS: atom_id res chain seq x y z
N MET A 1 -2.98 27.01 20.07
CA MET A 1 -3.16 26.44 18.71
C MET A 1 -4.10 25.26 18.87
N SER A 2 -5.10 25.14 18.02
CA SER A 2 -5.98 23.96 17.97
C SER A 2 -5.16 22.73 17.55
N GLN A 3 -5.56 21.57 18.01
CA GLN A 3 -4.95 20.29 17.62
C GLN A 3 -5.15 20.08 16.10
N PRO A 4 -4.11 19.73 15.32
CA PRO A 4 -4.23 19.58 13.87
C PRO A 4 -4.98 18.30 13.50
N ASN A 5 -5.61 18.28 12.33
CA ASN A 5 -5.96 17.01 11.70
C ASN A 5 -4.69 16.28 11.25
N VAL A 6 -4.73 14.97 11.22
CA VAL A 6 -3.60 14.14 10.77
C VAL A 6 -4.10 13.10 9.77
N LEU A 7 -3.50 13.06 8.60
CA LEU A 7 -3.80 12.09 7.55
C LEU A 7 -2.55 11.32 7.17
N PHE A 8 -2.57 10.02 7.38
CA PHE A 8 -1.57 9.09 6.85
C PHE A 8 -2.13 8.43 5.59
N VAL A 9 -1.36 8.48 4.53
CA VAL A 9 -1.64 7.77 3.27
C VAL A 9 -0.46 6.85 3.00
N MET A 10 -0.72 5.56 2.96
CA MET A 10 0.29 4.53 2.74
C MET A 10 -0.02 3.73 1.49
N THR A 11 0.99 3.45 0.70
CA THR A 11 0.95 2.48 -0.40
C THR A 11 1.67 1.19 0.00
N ASP A 12 1.32 0.08 -0.64
CA ASP A 12 2.03 -1.18 -0.49
C ASP A 12 3.01 -1.37 -1.64
N GLN A 13 4.26 -1.62 -1.31
CA GLN A 13 5.28 -2.01 -2.29
C GLN A 13 5.66 -0.92 -3.30
N GLN A 14 5.51 0.37 -2.95
CA GLN A 14 5.90 1.48 -3.83
C GLN A 14 7.37 1.85 -3.66
N ARG A 15 8.11 1.83 -4.77
CA ARG A 15 9.53 2.22 -4.83
C ARG A 15 9.73 3.72 -4.53
N ALA A 16 10.82 4.03 -3.85
CA ALA A 16 11.19 5.41 -3.53
C ALA A 16 11.46 6.27 -4.77
N ASP A 17 11.90 5.67 -5.89
CA ASP A 17 12.24 6.35 -7.14
C ASP A 17 11.03 6.59 -8.08
N THR A 18 9.79 6.48 -7.59
CA THR A 18 8.57 6.57 -8.40
C THR A 18 7.78 7.88 -8.22
N ILE A 19 8.43 8.95 -7.85
CA ILE A 19 7.84 10.29 -7.75
C ILE A 19 8.52 11.23 -8.75
N ALA A 20 7.73 11.84 -9.64
CA ALA A 20 8.26 12.63 -10.77
C ALA A 20 9.12 13.80 -10.31
N SER A 21 8.67 14.61 -9.37
CA SER A 21 9.39 15.77 -8.83
C SER A 21 10.64 15.41 -8.01
N LEU A 22 10.82 14.15 -7.63
CA LEU A 22 12.03 13.67 -6.97
C LEU A 22 13.06 13.07 -7.94
N GLY A 23 12.84 13.21 -9.26
CA GLY A 23 13.84 12.89 -10.28
C GLY A 23 13.44 11.82 -11.28
N ASN A 24 12.28 11.20 -11.16
CA ASN A 24 11.79 10.23 -12.14
C ASN A 24 11.00 10.91 -13.25
N HIS A 25 11.65 11.22 -14.36
CA HIS A 25 11.01 11.88 -15.50
C HIS A 25 10.17 10.94 -16.39
N SER A 26 10.11 9.65 -16.06
CA SER A 26 9.37 8.65 -16.82
C SER A 26 8.01 8.31 -16.22
N ILE A 27 7.66 8.90 -15.08
CA ILE A 27 6.38 8.68 -14.39
C ILE A 27 5.59 9.98 -14.25
N TYR A 28 4.29 9.88 -14.13
CA TYR A 28 3.37 11.00 -13.96
C TYR A 28 2.66 10.92 -12.61
N THR A 29 3.02 11.79 -11.68
CA THR A 29 2.53 11.80 -10.29
C THR A 29 2.21 13.22 -9.81
N PRO A 30 1.27 13.95 -10.47
CA PRO A 30 1.03 15.37 -10.21
C PRO A 30 0.56 15.66 -8.79
N ASN A 31 -0.12 14.74 -8.11
CA ASN A 31 -0.63 14.93 -6.77
C ASN A 31 0.43 14.65 -5.70
N LEU A 32 1.29 13.66 -5.89
CA LEU A 32 2.50 13.49 -5.08
C LEU A 32 3.44 14.68 -5.26
N ASP A 33 3.56 15.20 -6.48
CA ASP A 33 4.34 16.42 -6.75
C ASP A 33 3.77 17.66 -6.01
N ARG A 34 2.44 17.76 -5.85
CA ARG A 34 1.81 18.79 -4.98
C ARG A 34 2.27 18.66 -3.52
N LEU A 35 2.35 17.43 -2.99
CA LEU A 35 2.85 17.19 -1.62
C LEU A 35 4.33 17.55 -1.49
N VAL A 36 5.17 17.13 -2.45
CA VAL A 36 6.59 17.48 -2.49
C VAL A 36 6.80 18.98 -2.52
N ALA A 37 6.04 19.70 -3.33
CA ALA A 37 6.16 21.16 -3.48
C ALA A 37 5.76 21.93 -2.21
N ARG A 38 4.92 21.36 -1.35
CA ARG A 38 4.34 22.02 -0.16
C ARG A 38 4.90 21.49 1.16
N GLY A 39 5.64 20.40 1.12
CA GLY A 39 6.07 19.66 2.30
C GLY A 39 7.58 19.45 2.40
N VAL A 40 7.94 18.41 3.13
CA VAL A 40 9.32 17.94 3.31
C VAL A 40 9.40 16.51 2.81
N SER A 41 10.35 16.24 1.91
CA SER A 41 10.60 14.90 1.38
C SER A 41 11.83 14.29 2.04
N PHE A 42 11.65 13.11 2.63
CA PHE A 42 12.72 12.33 3.24
C PHE A 42 13.25 11.33 2.22
N VAL A 43 14.22 11.74 1.42
CA VAL A 43 14.76 10.93 0.30
C VAL A 43 15.63 9.75 0.75
N ASN A 44 15.98 9.68 2.03
CA ASN A 44 16.72 8.59 2.66
C ASN A 44 15.91 7.99 3.82
N ALA A 45 14.62 7.70 3.57
CA ALA A 45 13.78 6.97 4.51
C ALA A 45 13.84 5.46 4.19
N TYR A 46 13.93 4.65 5.23
CA TYR A 46 14.08 3.20 5.10
C TYR A 46 12.98 2.47 5.87
N SER A 47 12.40 1.45 5.27
CA SER A 47 11.59 0.48 6.01
C SER A 47 12.50 -0.37 6.91
N GLN A 48 12.11 -0.53 8.16
CA GLN A 48 12.89 -1.35 9.12
C GLN A 48 12.88 -2.84 8.75
N THR A 49 11.84 -3.27 8.04
CA THR A 49 11.71 -4.63 7.55
C THR A 49 10.93 -4.56 6.23
N PRO A 50 11.57 -4.77 5.07
CA PRO A 50 10.92 -4.58 3.78
C PRO A 50 10.00 -5.75 3.43
N VAL A 51 9.00 -6.00 4.27
CA VAL A 51 7.95 -7.02 4.08
C VAL A 51 6.67 -6.55 4.78
N CYS A 52 5.53 -6.69 4.11
CA CYS A 52 4.28 -6.02 4.43
C CYS A 52 3.85 -6.14 5.91
N VAL A 53 3.67 -7.36 6.42
CA VAL A 53 3.17 -7.57 7.80
C VAL A 53 4.11 -6.93 8.82
N ALA A 54 5.41 -7.21 8.72
CA ALA A 54 6.39 -6.69 9.67
C ALA A 54 6.52 -5.16 9.62
N ALA A 55 6.59 -4.58 8.41
CA ALA A 55 6.61 -3.12 8.22
C ALA A 55 5.35 -2.46 8.80
N ARG A 56 4.18 -3.05 8.54
CA ARG A 56 2.89 -2.52 9.01
C ARG A 56 2.75 -2.62 10.52
N TYR A 57 3.28 -3.68 11.17
CA TYR A 57 3.37 -3.72 12.64
C TYR A 57 4.31 -2.65 13.19
N ALA A 58 5.46 -2.41 12.54
CA ALA A 58 6.37 -1.34 12.94
C ALA A 58 5.68 0.04 12.86
N VAL A 59 4.96 0.32 11.77
CA VAL A 59 4.22 1.59 11.59
C VAL A 59 3.13 1.75 12.66
N ARG A 60 2.28 0.73 12.85
CA ARG A 60 1.12 0.85 13.77
C ARG A 60 1.46 0.86 15.25
N THR A 61 2.64 0.33 15.62
CA THR A 61 3.11 0.28 17.01
C THR A 61 4.16 1.35 17.32
N GLY A 62 4.83 1.91 16.29
CA GLY A 62 6.00 2.77 16.45
C GLY A 62 7.21 2.03 17.05
N ARG A 63 7.28 0.69 16.87
CA ARG A 63 8.32 -0.17 17.43
C ARG A 63 9.06 -0.93 16.34
N ASP A 64 10.34 -1.20 16.59
CA ASP A 64 11.14 -2.00 15.69
C ASP A 64 10.77 -3.49 15.72
N PRO A 65 11.17 -4.27 14.69
CA PRO A 65 10.85 -5.68 14.59
C PRO A 65 11.40 -6.54 15.73
N LEU A 66 12.47 -6.15 16.39
CA LEU A 66 13.00 -6.89 17.54
C LEU A 66 12.04 -6.85 18.72
N LEU A 67 11.28 -5.73 18.86
CA LEU A 67 10.29 -5.60 19.91
C LEU A 67 8.94 -6.20 19.49
N THR A 68 8.48 -5.98 18.26
CA THR A 68 7.24 -6.57 17.76
C THR A 68 7.37 -8.09 17.56
N ARG A 69 8.59 -8.59 17.34
CA ARG A 69 8.92 -9.98 16.99
C ARG A 69 8.24 -10.45 15.70
N VAL A 70 7.90 -9.52 14.82
CA VAL A 70 7.31 -9.80 13.51
C VAL A 70 8.38 -9.54 12.45
N PHE A 71 8.84 -10.57 11.76
CA PHE A 71 9.96 -10.51 10.83
C PHE A 71 9.58 -10.90 9.40
N SER A 72 8.40 -11.47 9.20
CA SER A 72 7.94 -11.95 7.89
C SER A 72 6.43 -11.92 7.78
N ASN A 73 5.89 -12.19 6.57
CA ASN A 73 4.46 -12.35 6.33
C ASN A 73 3.91 -13.70 6.86
N GLY A 74 4.77 -14.69 7.05
CA GLY A 74 4.37 -16.08 7.29
C GLY A 74 3.74 -16.37 8.64
N GLN A 75 4.11 -15.64 9.68
CA GLN A 75 3.46 -15.72 10.99
C GLN A 75 3.85 -14.48 11.83
N VAL A 76 2.86 -13.75 12.30
CA VAL A 76 3.00 -13.09 13.59
C VAL A 76 3.18 -14.25 14.59
N PRO A 77 4.32 -14.39 15.26
CA PRO A 77 4.47 -15.47 16.20
C PRO A 77 3.27 -15.45 17.13
N PRO A 78 2.55 -16.56 17.32
CA PRO A 78 1.69 -16.65 18.49
C PRO A 78 2.59 -16.22 19.63
N ALA A 79 2.11 -15.29 20.44
CA ALA A 79 2.82 -14.93 21.64
C ALA A 79 3.43 -16.20 22.20
N VAL A 80 4.73 -16.20 22.45
CA VAL A 80 5.48 -17.40 22.93
C VAL A 80 4.82 -17.96 24.20
N ASP A 81 3.96 -17.13 24.77
CA ASP A 81 2.92 -17.45 25.74
C ASP A 81 1.61 -16.92 25.14
N GLN A 82 0.60 -17.75 24.93
CA GLN A 82 -0.73 -17.35 24.40
C GLN A 82 -1.44 -16.25 25.25
N ALA A 83 -0.78 -15.73 26.25
CA ALA A 83 -1.25 -14.71 27.17
C ALA A 83 -0.74 -13.29 26.85
N GLU A 84 0.32 -13.11 26.06
CA GLU A 84 0.89 -11.79 25.77
C GLU A 84 0.39 -11.25 24.43
N GLN A 85 -0.50 -10.29 24.46
CA GLN A 85 -0.94 -9.60 23.25
C GLN A 85 0.14 -8.63 22.73
N MET A 86 0.07 -8.25 21.45
CA MET A 86 0.97 -7.26 20.86
C MET A 86 0.97 -5.95 21.66
N THR A 87 -0.20 -5.52 22.14
CA THR A 87 -0.37 -4.31 22.95
C THR A 87 0.30 -4.40 24.32
N ASP A 88 0.43 -5.58 24.91
CA ASP A 88 1.16 -5.76 26.18
C ASP A 88 2.66 -5.53 26.00
N ARG A 89 3.18 -5.92 24.84
CA ARG A 89 4.61 -5.82 24.49
C ARG A 89 5.00 -4.48 23.91
N CYS A 90 4.17 -3.93 23.04
CA CYS A 90 4.49 -2.74 22.24
C CYS A 90 3.77 -1.47 22.70
N GLY A 91 2.79 -1.59 23.59
CA GLY A 91 1.87 -0.51 23.91
C GLY A 91 0.73 -0.38 22.92
N SER A 92 -0.07 0.67 23.07
CA SER A 92 -1.24 0.90 22.23
C SER A 92 -0.89 1.05 20.76
N TYR A 93 -1.74 0.53 19.87
CA TYR A 93 -1.68 0.84 18.45
C TYR A 93 -1.89 2.33 18.18
N LEU A 94 -1.44 2.78 17.01
CA LEU A 94 -1.56 4.17 16.58
C LEU A 94 -3.02 4.66 16.63
N GLY A 95 -3.98 3.86 16.12
CA GLY A 95 -5.40 4.20 16.19
C GLY A 95 -5.89 4.41 17.62
N GLN A 96 -5.57 3.47 18.52
CA GLN A 96 -5.90 3.59 19.96
C GLN A 96 -5.26 4.80 20.61
N THR A 97 -4.00 5.09 20.28
CA THR A 97 -3.27 6.25 20.79
C THR A 97 -3.94 7.56 20.36
N MET A 98 -4.31 7.66 19.10
CA MET A 98 -4.96 8.87 18.57
C MET A 98 -6.37 9.06 19.14
N GLN A 99 -7.14 7.98 19.33
CA GLN A 99 -8.41 8.06 20.07
C GLN A 99 -8.21 8.57 21.50
N GLY A 100 -7.19 8.04 22.19
CA GLY A 100 -6.85 8.49 23.56
C GLY A 100 -6.45 9.96 23.63
N LEU A 101 -5.96 10.53 22.53
CA LEU A 101 -5.65 11.95 22.39
C LEU A 101 -6.86 12.81 21.96
N GLY A 102 -8.03 12.21 21.80
CA GLY A 102 -9.28 12.92 21.50
C GLY A 102 -9.55 13.11 20.00
N TYR A 103 -8.87 12.37 19.12
CA TYR A 103 -9.19 12.39 17.70
C TYR A 103 -10.41 11.54 17.37
N ARG A 104 -11.17 11.97 16.36
CA ARG A 104 -12.04 11.08 15.60
C ARG A 104 -11.17 10.31 14.62
N SER A 105 -11.19 8.98 14.67
CA SER A 105 -10.24 8.17 13.90
C SER A 105 -10.92 7.29 12.86
N PHE A 106 -10.28 7.15 11.69
CA PHE A 106 -10.69 6.19 10.68
C PHE A 106 -9.48 5.49 10.05
N GLY A 107 -9.65 4.19 9.79
CA GLY A 107 -8.70 3.34 9.07
C GLY A 107 -9.39 2.70 7.88
N ILE A 108 -8.81 2.86 6.66
CA ILE A 108 -9.40 2.40 5.40
C ILE A 108 -8.36 1.69 4.56
N GLY A 109 -8.72 0.53 4.00
CA GLY A 109 -7.87 -0.25 3.10
C GLY A 109 -7.10 -1.37 3.79
N LYS A 110 -5.89 -1.65 3.31
CA LYS A 110 -5.07 -2.80 3.73
C LYS A 110 -4.35 -2.54 5.06
N PHE A 111 -4.63 -3.38 6.04
CA PHE A 111 -3.92 -3.37 7.34
C PHE A 111 -3.02 -4.59 7.55
N HIS A 112 -3.34 -5.70 6.90
CA HIS A 112 -2.57 -6.94 6.93
C HIS A 112 -2.28 -7.42 8.36
N SER A 113 -3.33 -7.42 9.19
CA SER A 113 -3.26 -7.82 10.59
C SER A 113 -3.33 -9.34 10.75
N GLN A 114 -2.78 -9.84 11.85
CA GLN A 114 -2.92 -11.24 12.26
C GLN A 114 -3.23 -11.31 13.76
N PRO A 115 -4.48 -11.69 14.14
CA PRO A 115 -5.56 -12.11 13.21
C PRO A 115 -6.06 -10.97 12.32
N TRP A 116 -6.67 -11.32 11.18
CA TRP A 116 -7.11 -10.35 10.15
C TRP A 116 -8.15 -9.33 10.68
N ASP A 117 -8.91 -9.72 11.68
CA ASP A 117 -9.95 -8.93 12.34
C ASP A 117 -9.46 -8.21 13.62
N GLU A 118 -8.14 -8.15 13.84
CA GLU A 118 -7.55 -7.50 15.01
C GLU A 118 -8.07 -6.07 15.19
N ASP A 119 -8.48 -5.71 16.42
CA ASP A 119 -8.93 -4.36 16.74
C ASP A 119 -7.74 -3.41 16.87
N LEU A 120 -7.60 -2.51 15.90
CA LEU A 120 -6.55 -1.50 15.86
C LEU A 120 -6.98 -0.15 16.48
N GLY A 121 -8.22 -0.07 17.01
CA GLY A 121 -8.74 1.08 17.74
C GLY A 121 -9.13 2.27 16.85
N TYR A 122 -9.67 2.05 15.67
CA TYR A 122 -10.29 3.11 14.88
C TYR A 122 -11.79 3.23 15.18
N ASP A 123 -12.32 4.47 15.24
CA ASP A 123 -13.78 4.71 15.33
C ASP A 123 -14.53 4.14 14.12
N VAL A 124 -13.92 4.27 12.94
CA VAL A 124 -14.38 3.66 11.68
C VAL A 124 -13.24 2.84 11.10
N HIS A 125 -13.42 1.54 10.93
CA HIS A 125 -12.41 0.65 10.37
C HIS A 125 -12.98 -0.13 9.17
N LEU A 126 -12.66 0.32 7.96
CA LEU A 126 -13.09 -0.28 6.69
C LEU A 126 -11.92 -1.02 6.06
N ARG A 127 -11.78 -2.29 6.44
CA ARG A 127 -10.69 -3.13 5.95
C ARG A 127 -10.94 -3.59 4.53
N SER A 128 -9.90 -3.58 3.73
CA SER A 128 -9.79 -4.36 2.51
C SER A 128 -8.42 -5.00 2.49
N GLU A 129 -8.40 -6.27 2.75
CA GLU A 129 -7.17 -7.06 2.62
C GLU A 129 -6.99 -7.51 1.17
N GLU A 130 -5.86 -8.16 0.85
CA GLU A 130 -5.74 -8.87 -0.42
C GLU A 130 -6.92 -9.84 -0.54
N ILE A 131 -7.72 -9.70 -1.60
CA ILE A 131 -8.98 -10.43 -1.72
C ILE A 131 -8.71 -11.93 -1.71
N LEU A 132 -9.29 -12.57 -0.72
CA LEU A 132 -9.13 -13.99 -0.50
C LEU A 132 -10.33 -14.72 -1.07
N ALA A 133 -10.08 -15.85 -1.72
CA ALA A 133 -11.13 -16.76 -2.18
C ALA A 133 -11.97 -17.35 -1.02
N ASP A 134 -11.48 -17.23 0.23
CA ASP A 134 -12.23 -17.68 1.41
C ASP A 134 -13.51 -16.84 1.60
N PRO A 135 -14.71 -17.43 1.43
CA PRO A 135 -15.98 -16.70 1.53
C PRO A 135 -16.20 -16.05 2.90
N GLN A 136 -15.65 -16.60 3.99
CA GLN A 136 -15.86 -16.06 5.33
C GLN A 136 -15.02 -14.78 5.52
N ARG A 137 -13.79 -14.77 5.04
CA ARG A 137 -12.94 -13.57 5.08
C ARG A 137 -13.46 -12.50 4.14
N ARG A 138 -13.92 -12.90 2.95
CA ARG A 138 -14.53 -11.98 1.98
C ARG A 138 -15.79 -11.32 2.53
N ALA A 139 -16.64 -12.03 3.27
CA ALA A 139 -17.83 -11.46 3.91
C ALA A 139 -17.50 -10.42 5.01
N GLY A 140 -16.31 -10.51 5.61
CA GLY A 140 -15.80 -9.53 6.59
C GLY A 140 -14.95 -8.41 5.98
N ASP A 141 -14.63 -8.49 4.70
CA ASP A 141 -13.90 -7.47 3.96
C ASP A 141 -14.86 -6.38 3.47
N ALA A 142 -14.61 -5.13 3.84
CA ALA A 142 -15.52 -4.03 3.54
C ALA A 142 -15.58 -3.72 2.04
N TYR A 143 -14.48 -3.88 1.32
CA TYR A 143 -14.46 -3.74 -0.14
C TYR A 143 -15.17 -4.92 -0.81
N GLY A 144 -14.92 -6.15 -0.36
CA GLY A 144 -15.64 -7.33 -0.87
C GLY A 144 -17.16 -7.20 -0.72
N ALA A 145 -17.64 -6.70 0.42
CA ALA A 145 -19.05 -6.41 0.63
C ALA A 145 -19.56 -5.30 -0.32
N HIS A 146 -18.78 -4.25 -0.53
CA HIS A 146 -19.12 -3.17 -1.47
C HIS A 146 -19.28 -3.70 -2.90
N ILE A 147 -18.34 -4.51 -3.38
CA ILE A 147 -18.42 -5.10 -4.74
C ILE A 147 -19.64 -6.01 -4.88
N ALA A 148 -19.90 -6.86 -3.90
CA ALA A 148 -21.07 -7.76 -3.92
C ALA A 148 -22.40 -6.99 -4.00
N GLU A 149 -22.47 -5.82 -3.37
CA GLU A 149 -23.69 -4.98 -3.35
C GLU A 149 -23.79 -4.07 -4.58
N HIS A 150 -22.71 -3.37 -4.97
CA HIS A 150 -22.76 -2.28 -5.94
C HIS A 150 -22.26 -2.67 -7.34
N ALA A 151 -21.44 -3.69 -7.44
CA ALA A 151 -20.83 -4.13 -8.68
C ALA A 151 -20.76 -5.68 -8.82
N PRO A 152 -21.89 -6.40 -8.58
CA PRO A 152 -21.88 -7.87 -8.48
C PRO A 152 -21.40 -8.58 -9.76
N ALA A 153 -21.46 -7.92 -10.92
CA ALA A 153 -20.91 -8.47 -12.16
C ALA A 153 -19.39 -8.65 -12.15
N TYR A 154 -18.68 -7.92 -11.27
CA TYR A 154 -17.23 -7.95 -11.14
C TYR A 154 -16.74 -8.78 -9.94
N ASP A 155 -17.63 -9.25 -9.10
CA ASP A 155 -17.30 -9.97 -7.86
C ASP A 155 -16.40 -11.20 -8.11
N PHE A 156 -16.69 -11.96 -9.16
CA PHE A 156 -15.86 -13.11 -9.56
C PHE A 156 -14.48 -12.69 -10.10
N ILE A 157 -14.44 -11.61 -10.87
CA ILE A 157 -13.19 -11.11 -11.48
C ILE A 157 -12.25 -10.63 -10.39
N GLU A 158 -12.75 -9.89 -9.42
CA GLU A 158 -11.96 -9.38 -8.32
C GLU A 158 -11.39 -10.51 -7.46
N GLY A 159 -12.17 -11.54 -7.20
CA GLY A 159 -11.69 -12.74 -6.52
C GLY A 159 -10.52 -13.42 -7.22
N LEU A 160 -10.49 -13.43 -8.55
CA LEU A 160 -9.37 -13.97 -9.32
C LEU A 160 -8.14 -13.06 -9.28
N HIS A 161 -8.32 -11.75 -9.34
CA HIS A 161 -7.22 -10.78 -9.32
C HIS A 161 -6.51 -10.72 -7.96
N GLY A 162 -7.23 -10.91 -6.87
CA GLY A 162 -6.68 -10.90 -5.51
C GLY A 162 -5.85 -12.12 -5.16
N GLU A 163 -5.97 -13.21 -5.91
CA GLU A 163 -5.23 -14.44 -5.61
C GLU A 163 -3.80 -14.41 -6.18
N ARG A 164 -2.86 -14.88 -5.36
CA ARG A 164 -1.49 -15.15 -5.79
C ARG A 164 -1.48 -16.36 -6.73
N THR A 165 -1.48 -16.09 -8.02
CA THR A 165 -1.44 -17.08 -9.09
C THR A 165 -0.14 -16.98 -9.86
N GLU A 166 0.07 -17.87 -10.83
CA GLU A 166 1.15 -17.77 -11.84
C GLU A 166 1.14 -16.45 -12.61
N MET A 167 0.07 -15.65 -12.47
CA MET A 167 -0.10 -14.35 -13.11
C MET A 167 0.44 -13.19 -12.28
N TYR A 168 1.03 -13.43 -11.13
CA TYR A 168 1.44 -12.42 -10.15
C TYR A 168 2.40 -11.36 -10.73
N TYR A 169 3.42 -11.79 -11.47
CA TYR A 169 4.32 -10.91 -12.24
C TYR A 169 4.09 -11.04 -13.76
N MET A 170 2.86 -11.08 -14.19
CA MET A 170 2.48 -10.92 -15.58
C MET A 170 1.85 -9.55 -15.81
N PRO A 171 2.16 -8.86 -16.91
CA PRO A 171 1.55 -7.58 -17.22
C PRO A 171 0.06 -7.77 -17.50
N GLN A 172 -0.78 -7.20 -16.66
CA GLN A 172 -2.21 -7.35 -16.71
C GLN A 172 -2.93 -6.02 -16.93
N MET A 173 -4.23 -6.10 -17.04
CA MET A 173 -5.15 -4.98 -17.09
C MET A 173 -6.38 -5.37 -16.29
N SER A 174 -6.77 -4.55 -15.33
CA SER A 174 -8.04 -4.76 -14.65
C SER A 174 -9.19 -4.56 -15.64
N PRO A 175 -10.13 -5.51 -15.73
CA PRO A 175 -11.37 -5.32 -16.49
C PRO A 175 -12.37 -4.45 -15.73
N MET A 176 -12.10 -4.11 -14.47
CA MET A 176 -12.97 -3.28 -13.65
C MET A 176 -12.89 -1.81 -14.04
N PRO A 177 -14.01 -1.08 -14.02
CA PRO A 177 -13.99 0.37 -14.01
C PRO A 177 -13.19 0.91 -12.83
N ALA A 178 -12.47 2.03 -13.03
CA ALA A 178 -11.60 2.60 -12.00
C ALA A 178 -12.34 2.89 -10.67
N GLU A 179 -13.60 3.34 -10.76
CA GLU A 179 -14.45 3.62 -9.60
C GLU A 179 -14.81 2.38 -8.76
N HIS A 180 -14.65 1.18 -9.30
CA HIS A 180 -14.92 -0.07 -8.61
C HIS A 180 -13.67 -0.83 -8.16
N THR A 181 -12.48 -0.33 -8.47
CA THR A 181 -11.24 -0.91 -7.93
C THR A 181 -11.10 -0.65 -6.43
N VAL A 182 -10.25 -1.41 -5.78
CA VAL A 182 -10.02 -1.25 -4.34
C VAL A 182 -9.41 0.11 -4.00
N GLU A 183 -8.54 0.66 -4.85
CA GLU A 183 -7.94 2.00 -4.68
C GLU A 183 -9.01 3.09 -4.84
N GLY A 184 -9.87 2.98 -5.87
CA GLY A 184 -11.00 3.88 -6.09
C GLY A 184 -11.94 3.90 -4.90
N TRP A 185 -12.34 2.70 -4.43
CA TRP A 185 -13.18 2.54 -3.25
C TRP A 185 -12.52 3.12 -1.98
N ALA A 186 -11.25 2.84 -1.73
CA ALA A 186 -10.55 3.35 -0.57
C ALA A 186 -10.50 4.88 -0.56
N ALA A 187 -10.26 5.49 -1.72
CA ALA A 187 -10.28 6.94 -1.86
C ALA A 187 -11.67 7.53 -1.59
N ASP A 188 -12.75 6.93 -2.13
CA ASP A 188 -14.11 7.38 -1.90
C ASP A 188 -14.50 7.30 -0.42
N ARG A 189 -14.16 6.19 0.25
CA ARG A 189 -14.41 6.05 1.69
C ARG A 189 -13.60 7.05 2.51
N ALA A 190 -12.36 7.36 2.10
CA ALA A 190 -11.54 8.38 2.75
C ALA A 190 -12.14 9.78 2.59
N VAL A 191 -12.57 10.14 1.39
CA VAL A 191 -13.26 11.42 1.12
C VAL A 191 -14.49 11.56 2.00
N GLU A 192 -15.35 10.54 2.06
CA GLU A 192 -16.53 10.55 2.94
C GLU A 192 -16.19 10.81 4.41
N GLN A 193 -15.12 10.20 4.92
CA GLN A 193 -14.70 10.44 6.30
C GLN A 193 -14.11 11.83 6.51
N ILE A 194 -13.38 12.36 5.53
CA ILE A 194 -12.78 13.71 5.59
C ILE A 194 -13.86 14.79 5.54
N GLU A 195 -14.88 14.63 4.70
CA GLU A 195 -15.98 15.59 4.53
C GLU A 195 -16.99 15.60 5.69
N ARG A 196 -16.93 14.64 6.62
CA ARG A 196 -17.85 14.62 7.76
C ARG A 196 -17.72 15.86 8.61
N THR A 197 -18.87 16.47 8.94
CA THR A 197 -19.00 17.70 9.76
C THR A 197 -19.82 17.48 11.04
N ASP A 198 -20.27 16.25 11.27
CA ASP A 198 -21.10 15.88 12.42
C ASP A 198 -20.29 15.66 13.71
N ASP A 199 -18.98 15.81 13.67
CA ASP A 199 -18.06 15.63 14.79
C ASP A 199 -17.00 16.76 14.77
N GLU A 200 -16.94 17.53 15.86
CA GLU A 200 -16.04 18.69 15.99
C GLU A 200 -14.60 18.31 16.37
N ARG A 201 -14.34 17.03 16.69
CA ARG A 201 -12.98 16.57 17.00
C ARG A 201 -12.09 16.66 15.75
N PRO A 202 -10.79 16.96 15.92
CA PRO A 202 -9.85 16.79 14.81
C PRO A 202 -9.83 15.33 14.38
N PHE A 203 -9.63 15.06 13.10
CA PHE A 203 -9.57 13.69 12.61
C PHE A 203 -8.13 13.16 12.56
N PHE A 204 -8.01 11.85 12.81
CA PHE A 204 -6.87 11.03 12.42
C PHE A 204 -7.33 10.01 11.39
N GLY A 205 -6.86 10.16 10.15
CA GLY A 205 -7.13 9.23 9.05
C GLY A 205 -5.90 8.38 8.72
N PHE A 206 -6.10 7.08 8.53
CA PHE A 206 -5.10 6.17 7.96
C PHE A 206 -5.71 5.51 6.72
N VAL A 207 -5.27 5.94 5.53
CA VAL A 207 -5.68 5.37 4.24
C VAL A 207 -4.53 4.52 3.72
N SER A 208 -4.78 3.24 3.48
CA SER A 208 -3.78 2.28 3.07
C SER A 208 -4.20 1.58 1.78
N PHE A 209 -3.62 1.99 0.67
CA PHE A 209 -3.83 1.37 -0.63
C PHE A 209 -3.18 -0.02 -0.70
N ILE A 210 -3.74 -0.92 -1.49
CA ILE A 210 -3.12 -2.22 -1.79
C ILE A 210 -2.05 -2.05 -2.87
N GLY A 211 -2.34 -1.26 -3.89
CA GLY A 211 -1.39 -1.00 -4.96
C GLY A 211 -0.19 -0.13 -4.52
N PRO A 212 0.89 -0.19 -5.29
CA PRO A 212 1.14 -0.97 -6.51
C PRO A 212 1.62 -2.41 -6.28
N HIS A 213 1.28 -3.02 -5.13
CA HIS A 213 1.53 -4.45 -4.88
C HIS A 213 0.92 -5.32 -6.00
N PRO A 214 1.62 -6.32 -6.55
CA PRO A 214 1.06 -7.20 -7.57
C PRO A 214 -0.25 -7.90 -7.12
N PRO A 215 -1.14 -8.23 -8.08
CA PRO A 215 -0.95 -8.25 -9.52
C PRO A 215 -0.92 -6.85 -10.14
N LEU A 216 -0.03 -6.64 -11.14
CA LEU A 216 0.15 -5.33 -11.79
C LEU A 216 -0.93 -5.12 -12.85
N ALA A 217 -2.11 -4.71 -12.41
CA ALA A 217 -3.32 -4.64 -13.21
C ALA A 217 -4.05 -3.28 -13.13
N PRO A 218 -3.39 -2.18 -13.51
CA PRO A 218 -4.03 -0.86 -13.47
C PRO A 218 -5.29 -0.81 -14.34
N PRO A 219 -6.34 -0.08 -13.92
CA PRO A 219 -7.57 0.06 -14.69
C PRO A 219 -7.34 0.91 -15.95
N ILE A 220 -8.31 0.87 -16.88
CA ILE A 220 -8.34 1.75 -18.06
C ILE A 220 -8.66 3.18 -17.58
N PRO A 221 -7.96 4.24 -18.05
CA PRO A 221 -6.94 4.24 -19.11
C PRO A 221 -5.49 4.05 -18.63
N PHE A 222 -5.25 3.94 -17.33
CA PHE A 222 -3.93 3.93 -16.69
C PHE A 222 -3.03 2.79 -17.18
N ASN A 223 -3.61 1.67 -17.58
CA ASN A 223 -2.91 0.53 -18.17
C ASN A 223 -2.23 0.81 -19.51
N ARG A 224 -2.45 1.98 -20.13
CA ARG A 224 -1.93 2.36 -21.46
C ARG A 224 -1.17 3.67 -21.46
N LEU A 225 -0.88 4.25 -20.30
CA LEU A 225 -0.22 5.55 -20.21
C LEU A 225 1.25 5.51 -20.63
N TYR A 226 1.91 4.37 -20.46
CA TYR A 226 3.35 4.25 -20.62
C TYR A 226 3.70 3.31 -21.79
N ASP A 227 4.72 3.73 -22.56
CA ASP A 227 5.28 2.94 -23.66
C ASP A 227 6.47 2.10 -23.15
N PRO A 228 6.42 0.77 -23.25
CA PRO A 228 7.52 -0.08 -22.80
C PRO A 228 8.86 0.22 -23.51
N ASP A 229 8.83 0.71 -24.74
CA ASP A 229 10.04 1.06 -25.49
C ASP A 229 10.75 2.30 -24.90
N LEU A 230 10.04 3.11 -24.13
CA LEU A 230 10.57 4.27 -23.42
C LEU A 230 10.97 3.98 -21.97
N MET A 231 10.66 2.79 -21.44
CA MET A 231 11.06 2.39 -20.10
C MET A 231 12.53 1.99 -20.05
N ALA A 232 13.24 2.46 -19.03
CA ALA A 232 14.57 1.97 -18.74
C ALA A 232 14.53 0.49 -18.38
N SER A 233 15.51 -0.26 -18.89
CA SER A 233 15.75 -1.63 -18.44
C SER A 233 16.04 -1.68 -16.95
N PRO A 234 15.77 -2.80 -16.28
CA PRO A 234 16.20 -3.01 -14.90
C PRO A 234 17.71 -2.80 -14.76
N VAL A 235 18.13 -2.36 -13.58
CA VAL A 235 19.55 -2.23 -13.26
C VAL A 235 20.17 -3.62 -13.21
N SER A 236 21.11 -3.86 -14.14
CA SER A 236 21.89 -5.09 -14.12
C SER A 236 22.93 -4.98 -13.01
N GLY A 237 22.78 -5.75 -11.96
CA GLY A 237 23.78 -5.87 -10.90
C GLY A 237 25.03 -6.65 -11.37
N ASP A 238 26.00 -6.80 -10.47
CA ASP A 238 27.11 -7.74 -10.66
C ASP A 238 26.63 -9.16 -10.29
N PRO A 239 26.52 -10.08 -11.26
CA PRO A 239 26.02 -11.43 -10.97
C PRO A 239 26.83 -12.16 -9.88
N ALA A 240 28.11 -11.82 -9.70
CA ALA A 240 28.94 -12.41 -8.67
C ALA A 240 28.59 -11.92 -7.26
N VAL A 241 27.97 -10.74 -7.15
CA VAL A 241 27.51 -10.15 -5.89
C VAL A 241 26.02 -10.45 -5.66
N ASP A 242 25.21 -10.28 -6.68
CA ASP A 242 23.74 -10.43 -6.60
C ASP A 242 23.32 -11.89 -6.32
N HIS A 243 24.05 -12.86 -6.88
CA HIS A 243 23.82 -14.28 -6.59
C HIS A 243 24.30 -14.75 -5.21
N ALA A 244 24.96 -13.89 -4.43
CA ALA A 244 25.32 -14.21 -3.06
C ALA A 244 24.13 -14.15 -2.09
N ASP A 245 23.03 -13.52 -2.48
CA ASP A 245 21.79 -13.52 -1.70
C ASP A 245 20.89 -14.68 -2.14
N GLU A 246 20.89 -15.76 -1.34
CA GLU A 246 20.04 -16.94 -1.58
C GLU A 246 18.54 -16.63 -1.52
N GLN A 247 18.16 -15.48 -0.94
CA GLN A 247 16.76 -15.05 -0.86
C GLN A 247 16.19 -14.67 -2.23
N ILE A 248 17.00 -14.07 -3.12
CA ILE A 248 16.57 -13.64 -4.44
C ILE A 248 16.02 -14.80 -5.30
N PRO A 249 16.77 -15.90 -5.52
CA PRO A 249 16.24 -17.05 -6.25
C PRO A 249 14.99 -17.63 -5.62
N HIS A 250 14.96 -17.69 -4.28
CA HIS A 250 13.79 -18.20 -3.56
C HIS A 250 12.55 -17.33 -3.78
N MET A 251 12.69 -16.02 -3.70
CA MET A 251 11.59 -15.08 -3.93
C MET A 251 11.12 -15.10 -5.39
N ASN A 252 12.04 -15.10 -6.35
CA ASN A 252 11.70 -15.19 -7.77
C ASN A 252 10.92 -16.45 -8.09
N TYR A 253 11.36 -17.60 -7.54
CA TYR A 253 10.63 -18.87 -7.67
C TYR A 253 9.23 -18.79 -7.04
N GLY A 254 9.14 -18.24 -5.83
CA GLY A 254 7.88 -18.13 -5.09
C GLY A 254 6.83 -17.25 -5.77
N VAL A 255 7.23 -16.39 -6.73
CA VAL A 255 6.34 -15.47 -7.46
C VAL A 255 6.33 -15.69 -8.99
N TRP A 256 6.88 -16.81 -9.45
CA TRP A 256 6.99 -17.18 -10.88
C TRP A 256 7.69 -16.11 -11.74
N ALA A 257 8.77 -15.53 -11.23
CA ALA A 257 9.50 -14.46 -11.90
C ALA A 257 10.93 -14.85 -12.34
N GLU A 258 11.24 -16.15 -12.42
CA GLU A 258 12.61 -16.63 -12.69
C GLU A 258 13.11 -16.30 -14.10
N ASP A 259 12.21 -16.32 -15.08
CA ASP A 259 12.56 -16.21 -16.51
C ASP A 259 12.06 -14.91 -17.16
N VAL A 260 11.96 -13.83 -16.41
CA VAL A 260 11.49 -12.54 -16.93
C VAL A 260 12.56 -11.90 -17.79
N SER A 261 12.32 -11.80 -19.10
CA SER A 261 13.22 -11.10 -20.04
C SER A 261 13.18 -9.58 -19.83
N ASP A 262 14.22 -8.88 -20.32
CA ASP A 262 14.27 -7.40 -20.28
C ASP A 262 13.03 -6.74 -20.91
N SER A 263 12.56 -7.26 -22.03
CA SER A 263 11.34 -6.73 -22.67
C SER A 263 10.09 -6.94 -21.82
N GLN A 264 9.97 -8.09 -21.15
CA GLN A 264 8.87 -8.33 -20.21
C GLN A 264 8.97 -7.43 -18.98
N ALA A 265 10.17 -7.26 -18.42
CA ALA A 265 10.42 -6.37 -17.30
C ALA A 265 10.01 -4.92 -17.61
N ARG A 266 10.32 -4.41 -18.79
CA ARG A 266 9.87 -3.07 -19.22
C ARG A 266 8.36 -2.98 -19.35
N VAL A 267 7.68 -4.02 -19.85
CA VAL A 267 6.22 -4.06 -19.88
C VAL A 267 5.65 -4.10 -18.46
N LEU A 268 6.20 -4.90 -17.56
CA LEU A 268 5.80 -4.92 -16.14
C LEU A 268 5.96 -3.53 -15.48
N LYS A 269 7.09 -2.86 -15.76
CA LYS A 269 7.33 -1.49 -15.28
C LYS A 269 6.25 -0.51 -15.75
N THR A 270 5.75 -0.64 -16.99
CA THR A 270 4.63 0.21 -17.45
C THR A 270 3.34 -0.02 -16.68
N ARG A 271 3.06 -1.25 -16.28
CA ARG A 271 1.89 -1.57 -15.46
C ARG A 271 2.05 -1.04 -14.03
N TYR A 272 3.20 -1.23 -13.43
CA TYR A 272 3.54 -0.71 -12.12
C TYR A 272 3.45 0.83 -12.07
N TYR A 273 3.99 1.54 -13.06
CA TYR A 273 3.86 2.99 -13.17
C TYR A 273 2.40 3.43 -13.44
N GLY A 274 1.66 2.65 -14.22
CA GLY A 274 0.23 2.88 -14.44
C GLY A 274 -0.56 2.80 -13.16
N GLU A 275 -0.27 1.81 -12.31
CA GLU A 275 -0.89 1.65 -11.00
C GLU A 275 -0.58 2.83 -10.07
N ILE A 276 0.68 3.25 -10.00
CA ILE A 276 1.10 4.41 -9.19
C ILE A 276 0.42 5.68 -9.68
N THR A 277 0.32 5.91 -10.99
CA THR A 277 -0.39 7.08 -11.53
C THR A 277 -1.87 7.05 -11.20
N TYR A 278 -2.48 5.87 -11.18
CA TYR A 278 -3.86 5.72 -10.74
C TYR A 278 -4.04 5.99 -9.24
N ILE A 279 -3.14 5.49 -8.41
CA ILE A 279 -3.12 5.80 -6.96
C ILE A 279 -2.90 7.31 -6.73
N ASP A 280 -2.05 7.94 -7.54
CA ASP A 280 -1.86 9.38 -7.49
C ASP A 280 -3.14 10.16 -7.82
N ASP A 281 -3.94 9.69 -8.79
CA ASP A 281 -5.27 10.25 -9.08
C ASP A 281 -6.22 10.07 -7.88
N CYS A 282 -6.24 8.90 -7.27
CA CYS A 282 -6.98 8.64 -6.04
C CYS A 282 -6.54 9.54 -4.88
N LEU A 283 -5.22 9.74 -4.71
CA LEU A 283 -4.67 10.68 -3.75
C LEU A 283 -5.13 12.11 -4.04
N GLY A 284 -5.20 12.51 -5.31
CA GLY A 284 -5.69 13.83 -5.72
C GLY A 284 -7.08 14.12 -5.17
N ARG A 285 -8.01 13.18 -5.28
CA ARG A 285 -9.38 13.31 -4.72
C ARG A 285 -9.36 13.48 -3.19
N ILE A 286 -8.50 12.75 -2.50
CA ILE A 286 -8.33 12.85 -1.05
C ILE A 286 -7.76 14.23 -0.66
N LEU A 287 -6.74 14.72 -1.38
CA LEU A 287 -6.15 16.04 -1.15
C LEU A 287 -7.15 17.16 -1.39
N ASP A 288 -7.95 17.07 -2.45
CA ASP A 288 -8.98 18.04 -2.76
C ASP A 288 -10.06 18.10 -1.66
N ALA A 289 -10.46 16.95 -1.11
CA ALA A 289 -11.38 16.90 0.02
C ALA A 289 -10.79 17.57 1.28
N VAL A 290 -9.50 17.36 1.57
CA VAL A 290 -8.81 18.05 2.67
C VAL A 290 -8.76 19.56 2.41
N GLU A 291 -8.38 19.99 1.21
CA GLU A 291 -8.25 21.41 0.85
C GLU A 291 -9.59 22.15 0.87
N ALA A 292 -10.70 21.46 0.64
CA ALA A 292 -12.04 22.04 0.72
C ALA A 292 -12.51 22.31 2.16
N ARG A 293 -11.83 21.77 3.17
CA ARG A 293 -12.21 21.99 4.57
C ARG A 293 -11.83 23.36 5.09
N PRO A 294 -12.63 23.95 6.00
CA PRO A 294 -12.31 25.22 6.66
C PRO A 294 -11.01 25.21 7.47
N ASP A 295 -10.59 24.04 7.93
CA ASP A 295 -9.40 23.78 8.74
C ASP A 295 -8.24 23.12 7.96
N ALA A 296 -8.26 23.22 6.61
CA ALA A 296 -7.24 22.64 5.74
C ALA A 296 -5.81 23.01 6.13
N ASP A 297 -5.58 24.31 6.47
CA ASP A 297 -4.27 24.81 6.89
C ASP A 297 -3.77 24.26 8.23
N ASN A 298 -4.66 23.62 9.01
CA ASN A 298 -4.33 22.93 10.26
C ASN A 298 -4.37 21.40 10.09
N THR A 299 -3.92 20.91 8.93
CA THR A 299 -3.89 19.49 8.61
C THR A 299 -2.46 19.06 8.24
N VAL A 300 -1.98 18.00 8.88
CA VAL A 300 -0.70 17.34 8.56
C VAL A 300 -0.99 16.12 7.71
N ILE A 301 -0.37 16.03 6.54
CA ILE A 301 -0.47 14.89 5.62
C ILE A 301 0.88 14.21 5.54
N CYS A 302 0.92 12.89 5.75
CA CYS A 302 2.11 12.06 5.63
C CYS A 302 1.85 10.96 4.60
N PHE A 303 2.58 11.00 3.48
CA PHE A 303 2.57 9.97 2.46
C PHE A 303 3.84 9.11 2.56
N PHE A 304 3.69 7.78 2.53
CA PHE A 304 4.81 6.83 2.58
C PHE A 304 4.40 5.45 2.05
N ALA A 305 5.39 4.62 1.71
CA ALA A 305 5.20 3.21 1.41
C ALA A 305 5.64 2.33 2.59
N ASP A 306 5.11 1.12 2.71
CA ASP A 306 5.60 0.15 3.69
C ASP A 306 6.95 -0.47 3.30
N HIS A 307 7.19 -0.67 2.02
CA HIS A 307 8.45 -1.09 1.38
C HIS A 307 8.36 -0.86 -0.14
N GLY A 308 9.44 -1.16 -0.88
CA GLY A 308 9.48 -1.08 -2.33
C GLY A 308 9.34 -2.44 -3.03
N ASP A 309 9.66 -2.47 -4.34
CA ASP A 309 9.74 -3.65 -5.20
C ASP A 309 11.02 -3.57 -6.03
N HIS A 310 11.76 -4.65 -6.18
CA HIS A 310 12.95 -4.69 -7.02
C HIS A 310 12.64 -4.44 -8.50
N LEU A 311 11.48 -4.86 -8.95
CA LEU A 311 10.98 -4.63 -10.32
C LEU A 311 11.99 -5.03 -11.41
N GLY A 312 12.77 -6.08 -11.17
CA GLY A 312 13.80 -6.63 -12.04
C GLY A 312 15.21 -6.12 -11.77
N ASP A 313 15.40 -5.08 -10.95
CA ASP A 313 16.73 -4.61 -10.56
C ASP A 313 17.47 -5.72 -9.81
N HIS A 314 18.78 -5.88 -10.08
CA HIS A 314 19.60 -6.97 -9.53
C HIS A 314 19.07 -8.39 -9.85
N GLN A 315 18.29 -8.53 -10.92
CA GLN A 315 17.57 -9.77 -11.28
C GLN A 315 16.58 -10.22 -10.19
N ALA A 316 16.17 -9.32 -9.31
CA ALA A 316 15.26 -9.55 -8.22
C ALA A 316 13.85 -9.03 -8.53
N TRP A 317 12.86 -9.73 -8.01
CA TRP A 317 11.45 -9.33 -8.02
C TRP A 317 10.93 -9.40 -6.60
N GLN A 318 9.93 -8.60 -6.26
CA GLN A 318 9.43 -8.51 -4.89
C GLN A 318 10.34 -7.65 -3.99
N LYS A 319 10.57 -8.12 -2.81
CA LYS A 319 11.06 -7.44 -1.62
C LYS A 319 11.93 -8.38 -0.79
N GLU A 320 12.20 -8.03 0.47
CA GLU A 320 12.94 -8.87 1.43
C GLU A 320 14.44 -8.99 1.15
N SER A 321 15.05 -7.96 0.57
CA SER A 321 16.49 -7.90 0.40
C SER A 321 17.09 -6.64 1.02
N PHE A 322 18.41 -6.49 0.92
CA PHE A 322 19.15 -5.30 1.36
C PHE A 322 19.44 -4.31 0.24
N PHE A 323 18.95 -4.56 -0.96
CA PHE A 323 19.09 -3.62 -2.07
C PHE A 323 18.11 -2.46 -1.94
N GLU A 324 18.45 -1.34 -2.57
CA GLU A 324 17.60 -0.18 -2.72
C GLU A 324 16.38 -0.52 -3.61
N ALA A 325 15.17 -0.29 -3.11
CA ALA A 325 13.94 -0.53 -3.86
C ALA A 325 12.79 0.38 -3.37
#